data_0e125880962edcc2aa6653e667029eaa
#
_entry.id   0e125880962edcc2aa6653e667029eaa
#
_cell.length_a   1.000
_cell.length_b   1.000
_cell.length_c   1.000
_cell.angle_alpha   90.00
_cell.angle_beta   90.00
_cell.angle_gamma   90.00
#
_symmetry.space_group_name_H-M   'P 1'
#
loop_
_entity.id
_entity.type
_entity.pdbx_description
1 polymer ?
#
loop_
_entity_poly.entity_id
_entity_poly.type
_entity_poly.pdbx_seq_one_letter_code
_entity_poly.pdbx_strand_id
1 'polypeptide(L)'
;MKLNRIVMACLFTSILYACGERVIDYPAFEIKNSSGLEITRVVLNDTATVVYAEAYTYPGGWVRVDSSMYIQAEGKQYLVQRSEGLTLNERFVMTDSGMCSFKLFFPPIPRGVNTIDLIEGRMNLGGWHVWGLNLNPEIEVAPSSIQREMEARTWEEADVLPPAELKMGRTRVKVCLCGYRELMDGRDVEILVSDLFCGGREFTERIDKDYNCTFEFDQYSTTWVYLSNALFRTLIVLAPGDDVEVYVDLQEATRQASRYQNNRIKAHPLVYVIGDSKYIALNHALQNYSRGNQFFPESFYKDINGMNADEYTAYVMKLYRASLDSLASDTTIPSGLRQYLAIGIKSFAARFICDGGRNLESAYREANSIDWDQREIDFEAPVFTDKHFSILKELDLNNLNVLYSRDFPYSINDIFYRVNTSERLEKVLGTNKGFLFDYFKIQGIYGQLENMQPLTKEQQKNLASIDPYYTRVVEQVQRQIEAKVAASKEEAGKRIREVPQVPVEKLFDAIVSR
;
A
#
# COMPACT_ATOMS: atom_id res chain seq x y z
N MET A 1 -9.54 67.92 -39.81
CA MET A 1 -10.33 66.69 -40.04
C MET A 1 -9.48 65.41 -40.02
N LYS A 2 -8.41 65.34 -39.24
CA LYS A 2 -7.55 64.11 -39.12
C LYS A 2 -7.43 63.59 -37.69
N LEU A 3 -7.95 64.29 -36.69
CA LEU A 3 -7.81 63.89 -35.28
C LEU A 3 -8.95 62.93 -34.80
N ASN A 4 -10.10 62.94 -35.45
CA ASN A 4 -11.25 62.11 -35.04
C ASN A 4 -11.20 60.66 -35.57
N ARG A 5 -10.28 60.33 -36.47
CA ARG A 5 -10.15 58.92 -37.00
C ARG A 5 -9.21 58.04 -36.14
N ILE A 6 -8.32 58.65 -35.37
CA ILE A 6 -7.37 57.90 -34.51
C ILE A 6 -8.01 57.51 -33.18
N VAL A 7 -8.92 58.35 -32.64
CA VAL A 7 -9.62 58.02 -31.38
C VAL A 7 -10.66 56.93 -31.58
N MET A 8 -11.26 56.82 -32.77
CA MET A 8 -12.22 55.74 -33.08
C MET A 8 -11.58 54.38 -33.39
N ALA A 9 -10.34 54.36 -33.80
CA ALA A 9 -9.57 53.10 -34.01
C ALA A 9 -9.04 52.53 -32.68
N CYS A 10 -8.73 53.37 -31.68
CA CYS A 10 -8.31 52.89 -30.35
C CYS A 10 -9.48 52.39 -29.47
N LEU A 11 -10.73 52.82 -29.73
CA LEU A 11 -11.92 52.34 -29.00
C LEU A 11 -12.42 51.00 -29.56
N PHE A 12 -12.09 50.65 -30.82
CA PHE A 12 -12.45 49.34 -31.40
C PHE A 12 -11.47 48.22 -31.09
N THR A 13 -10.23 48.56 -30.73
CA THR A 13 -9.24 47.54 -30.32
C THR A 13 -9.36 47.12 -28.86
N SER A 14 -10.04 47.89 -28.01
CA SER A 14 -10.28 47.51 -26.60
C SER A 14 -11.53 46.68 -26.39
N ILE A 15 -12.38 46.46 -27.41
CA ILE A 15 -13.58 45.62 -27.29
C ILE A 15 -13.33 44.17 -27.76
N LEU A 16 -12.22 43.90 -28.47
CA LEU A 16 -11.89 42.56 -28.93
C LEU A 16 -11.10 41.68 -27.94
N TYR A 17 -10.78 42.19 -26.75
CA TYR A 17 -10.11 41.42 -25.70
C TYR A 17 -11.05 40.83 -24.62
N ALA A 18 -12.38 40.96 -24.77
CA ALA A 18 -13.35 40.56 -23.77
C ALA A 18 -14.04 39.21 -24.02
N CYS A 19 -13.68 38.49 -25.09
CA CYS A 19 -14.34 37.22 -25.44
C CYS A 19 -13.32 36.07 -25.52
N GLY A 20 -12.46 35.92 -24.50
CA GLY A 20 -11.50 34.83 -24.42
C GLY A 20 -11.99 33.72 -23.50
N GLU A 21 -12.10 32.51 -24.01
CA GLU A 21 -12.23 31.31 -23.22
C GLU A 21 -10.96 31.10 -22.38
N ARG A 22 -11.09 30.82 -21.08
CA ARG A 22 -9.96 30.46 -20.21
C ARG A 22 -9.90 28.95 -20.10
N VAL A 23 -8.83 28.35 -20.61
CA VAL A 23 -8.62 26.89 -20.63
C VAL A 23 -7.49 26.53 -19.68
N ILE A 24 -7.72 25.60 -18.79
CA ILE A 24 -6.73 25.07 -17.84
C ILE A 24 -6.65 23.56 -18.09
N ASP A 25 -5.52 23.12 -18.61
CA ASP A 25 -5.22 21.71 -18.86
C ASP A 25 -4.58 21.08 -17.63
N TYR A 26 -5.09 19.92 -17.23
CA TYR A 26 -4.60 19.13 -16.10
C TYR A 26 -4.38 19.97 -14.84
N PRO A 27 -5.44 20.64 -14.33
CA PRO A 27 -5.30 21.52 -13.18
C PRO A 27 -4.78 20.75 -11.98
N ALA A 28 -3.84 21.34 -11.25
CA ALA A 28 -3.40 20.80 -9.97
C ALA A 28 -4.53 20.91 -8.93
N PHE A 29 -4.49 20.10 -7.90
CA PHE A 29 -5.48 20.11 -6.82
C PHE A 29 -4.78 20.03 -5.47
N GLU A 30 -5.44 20.47 -4.42
CA GLU A 30 -4.95 20.34 -3.05
C GLU A 30 -5.09 18.89 -2.57
N ILE A 31 -6.29 18.35 -2.63
CA ILE A 31 -6.58 16.99 -2.17
C ILE A 31 -7.81 16.43 -2.89
N LYS A 32 -7.89 15.11 -3.07
CA LYS A 32 -9.09 14.42 -3.57
C LYS A 32 -9.37 13.14 -2.77
N ASN A 33 -10.62 12.69 -2.78
CA ASN A 33 -10.99 11.49 -2.03
C ASN A 33 -10.90 10.17 -2.82
N SER A 34 -10.53 10.22 -4.09
CA SER A 34 -10.50 9.03 -4.93
C SER A 34 -9.38 9.08 -5.96
N SER A 35 -8.71 7.95 -6.17
CA SER A 35 -7.78 7.74 -7.31
C SER A 35 -8.51 7.40 -8.61
N GLY A 36 -9.82 7.10 -8.53
CA GLY A 36 -10.65 6.74 -9.68
C GLY A 36 -11.16 7.92 -10.50
N LEU A 37 -10.91 9.17 -10.11
CA LEU A 37 -11.28 10.37 -10.85
C LEU A 37 -10.06 11.23 -11.15
N GLU A 38 -9.92 11.66 -12.40
CA GLU A 38 -8.95 12.64 -12.87
C GLU A 38 -9.64 13.79 -13.59
N ILE A 39 -9.24 15.03 -13.29
CA ILE A 39 -9.69 16.22 -14.01
C ILE A 39 -8.64 16.57 -15.05
N THR A 40 -9.01 16.46 -16.32
CA THR A 40 -8.07 16.66 -17.43
C THR A 40 -8.07 18.07 -17.96
N ARG A 41 -9.21 18.78 -17.84
CA ARG A 41 -9.33 20.17 -18.31
C ARG A 41 -10.50 20.89 -17.62
N VAL A 42 -10.32 22.18 -17.39
CA VAL A 42 -11.41 23.09 -17.03
C VAL A 42 -11.47 24.23 -18.04
N VAL A 43 -12.67 24.52 -18.52
CA VAL A 43 -12.91 25.62 -19.48
C VAL A 43 -13.90 26.60 -18.85
N LEU A 44 -13.50 27.86 -18.77
CA LEU A 44 -14.35 28.94 -18.27
C LEU A 44 -14.72 29.86 -19.44
N ASN A 45 -16.02 30.02 -19.67
CA ASN A 45 -16.53 30.99 -20.62
C ASN A 45 -17.77 31.73 -20.08
N ASP A 46 -18.35 32.65 -20.85
CA ASP A 46 -19.45 33.47 -20.38
C ASP A 46 -20.79 32.72 -20.23
N THR A 47 -20.88 31.53 -20.82
CA THR A 47 -22.13 30.75 -20.84
C THR A 47 -22.09 29.52 -19.93
N ALA A 48 -20.88 28.98 -19.65
CA ALA A 48 -20.72 27.77 -18.85
C ALA A 48 -19.30 27.65 -18.28
N THR A 49 -19.20 26.87 -17.23
CA THR A 49 -17.95 26.24 -16.79
C THR A 49 -18.01 24.77 -17.19
N VAL A 50 -17.03 24.29 -17.95
CA VAL A 50 -16.98 22.91 -18.42
C VAL A 50 -15.81 22.19 -17.80
N VAL A 51 -16.09 21.10 -17.07
CA VAL A 51 -15.08 20.22 -16.46
C VAL A 51 -14.98 18.95 -17.29
N TYR A 52 -13.80 18.68 -17.84
CA TYR A 52 -13.46 17.43 -18.50
C TYR A 52 -12.83 16.49 -17.47
N ALA A 53 -13.34 15.29 -17.41
CA ALA A 53 -12.92 14.30 -16.43
C ALA A 53 -12.77 12.92 -17.06
N GLU A 54 -11.94 12.11 -16.41
CA GLU A 54 -11.79 10.70 -16.71
C GLU A 54 -12.04 9.90 -15.43
N ALA A 55 -12.84 8.85 -15.56
CA ALA A 55 -13.05 7.90 -14.47
C ALA A 55 -12.42 6.57 -14.78
N TYR A 56 -11.88 5.93 -13.76
CA TYR A 56 -11.14 4.67 -13.84
C TYR A 56 -11.68 3.66 -12.82
N THR A 57 -11.96 2.45 -13.29
CA THR A 57 -12.23 1.27 -12.46
C THR A 57 -11.90 0.01 -13.26
N TYR A 58 -12.13 -1.19 -12.72
CA TYR A 58 -11.87 -2.44 -13.44
C TYR A 58 -12.86 -2.63 -14.61
N PRO A 59 -12.48 -3.37 -15.68
CA PRO A 59 -13.37 -3.73 -16.78
C PRO A 59 -14.65 -4.38 -16.28
N GLY A 60 -15.81 -3.95 -16.78
CA GLY A 60 -17.12 -4.40 -16.30
C GLY A 60 -17.59 -3.77 -14.99
N GLY A 61 -16.73 -3.01 -14.30
CA GLY A 61 -17.13 -2.15 -13.19
C GLY A 61 -18.02 -1.02 -13.66
N TRP A 62 -18.51 -0.19 -12.75
CA TRP A 62 -19.37 0.92 -13.11
C TRP A 62 -19.03 2.18 -12.32
N VAL A 63 -19.35 3.32 -12.90
CA VAL A 63 -19.31 4.63 -12.27
C VAL A 63 -20.64 5.33 -12.45
N ARG A 64 -20.93 6.33 -11.61
CA ARG A 64 -22.11 7.16 -11.68
C ARG A 64 -21.74 8.55 -11.21
N VAL A 65 -22.21 9.57 -11.91
CA VAL A 65 -22.15 10.96 -11.46
C VAL A 65 -23.56 11.39 -11.02
N ASP A 66 -23.69 11.89 -9.80
CA ASP A 66 -24.94 12.36 -9.25
C ASP A 66 -25.25 13.79 -9.72
N SER A 67 -26.53 14.08 -10.01
CA SER A 67 -26.97 15.42 -10.39
C SER A 67 -26.90 16.48 -9.27
N SER A 68 -26.60 16.05 -8.04
CA SER A 68 -26.28 16.95 -6.93
C SER A 68 -24.82 17.44 -6.92
N MET A 69 -24.00 17.02 -7.89
CA MET A 69 -22.61 17.50 -8.03
C MET A 69 -22.61 19.01 -8.28
N TYR A 70 -21.68 19.71 -7.61
CA TYR A 70 -21.55 21.16 -7.74
C TYR A 70 -20.09 21.61 -7.69
N ILE A 71 -19.84 22.77 -8.27
CA ILE A 71 -18.62 23.55 -8.05
C ILE A 71 -18.89 24.51 -6.88
N GLN A 72 -18.00 24.49 -5.89
CA GLN A 72 -17.92 25.50 -4.84
C GLN A 72 -16.86 26.54 -5.23
N ALA A 73 -17.27 27.81 -5.39
CA ALA A 73 -16.37 28.91 -5.71
C ALA A 73 -16.82 30.17 -4.97
N GLU A 74 -15.89 30.87 -4.30
CA GLU A 74 -16.14 32.14 -3.58
C GLU A 74 -17.40 32.09 -2.68
N GLY A 75 -17.61 30.98 -1.97
CA GLY A 75 -18.74 30.79 -1.07
C GLY A 75 -20.08 30.46 -1.76
N LYS A 76 -20.11 30.32 -3.09
CA LYS A 76 -21.31 29.99 -3.88
C LYS A 76 -21.20 28.57 -4.45
N GLN A 77 -22.37 27.91 -4.59
CA GLN A 77 -22.51 26.61 -5.22
C GLN A 77 -23.10 26.74 -6.61
N TYR A 78 -22.48 26.06 -7.57
CA TYR A 78 -22.91 26.01 -8.96
C TYR A 78 -23.21 24.55 -9.29
N LEU A 79 -24.51 24.18 -9.31
CA LEU A 79 -24.92 22.80 -9.57
C LEU A 79 -24.64 22.38 -11.01
N VAL A 80 -24.32 21.12 -11.23
CA VAL A 80 -24.19 20.53 -12.55
C VAL A 80 -25.52 20.61 -13.29
N GLN A 81 -25.48 21.04 -14.53
CA GLN A 81 -26.68 21.21 -15.37
C GLN A 81 -26.89 20.04 -16.32
N ARG A 82 -25.81 19.51 -16.87
CA ARG A 82 -25.81 18.38 -17.80
C ARG A 82 -24.44 17.74 -17.89
N SER A 83 -24.38 16.57 -18.52
CA SER A 83 -23.15 15.85 -18.83
C SER A 83 -23.10 15.42 -20.31
N GLU A 84 -21.89 15.10 -20.78
CA GLU A 84 -21.63 14.43 -22.06
C GLU A 84 -20.66 13.28 -21.81
N GLY A 85 -20.86 12.15 -22.48
CA GLY A 85 -20.04 10.94 -22.30
C GLY A 85 -20.60 9.95 -21.29
N LEU A 86 -21.39 10.41 -20.32
CA LEU A 86 -22.21 9.60 -19.43
C LEU A 86 -23.50 10.36 -19.08
N THR A 87 -24.52 9.65 -18.56
CA THR A 87 -25.79 10.24 -18.12
C THR A 87 -25.75 10.44 -16.59
N LEU A 88 -26.14 11.62 -16.11
CA LEU A 88 -26.24 11.89 -14.67
C LEU A 88 -27.24 10.93 -14.02
N ASN A 89 -26.93 10.48 -12.81
CA ASN A 89 -27.70 9.53 -11.99
C ASN A 89 -27.82 8.10 -12.55
N GLU A 90 -27.24 7.80 -13.71
CA GLU A 90 -27.24 6.48 -14.31
C GLU A 90 -25.87 5.80 -14.15
N ARG A 91 -25.88 4.47 -14.06
CA ARG A 91 -24.65 3.68 -14.04
C ARG A 91 -24.05 3.62 -15.44
N PHE A 92 -22.81 4.03 -15.59
CA PHE A 92 -22.00 3.80 -16.77
C PHE A 92 -21.12 2.58 -16.53
N VAL A 93 -21.33 1.52 -17.31
CA VAL A 93 -20.54 0.29 -17.21
C VAL A 93 -19.26 0.45 -18.04
N MET A 94 -18.09 0.18 -17.42
CA MET A 94 -16.79 0.30 -18.07
C MET A 94 -16.61 -0.76 -19.15
N THR A 95 -16.00 -0.32 -20.24
CA THR A 95 -15.51 -1.21 -21.30
C THR A 95 -14.23 -1.93 -20.85
N ASP A 96 -13.66 -2.74 -21.73
CA ASP A 96 -12.41 -3.47 -21.48
C ASP A 96 -11.22 -2.56 -21.13
N SER A 97 -11.27 -1.27 -21.49
CA SER A 97 -10.26 -0.29 -21.09
C SER A 97 -10.28 0.08 -19.61
N GLY A 98 -11.38 -0.19 -18.90
CA GLY A 98 -11.57 0.24 -17.51
C GLY A 98 -11.58 1.76 -17.33
N MET A 99 -11.79 2.55 -18.42
CA MET A 99 -11.78 4.02 -18.42
C MET A 99 -12.98 4.57 -19.17
N CYS A 100 -13.52 5.70 -18.70
CA CYS A 100 -14.43 6.53 -19.47
C CYS A 100 -14.08 8.01 -19.35
N SER A 101 -14.19 8.74 -20.46
CA SER A 101 -14.04 10.20 -20.50
C SER A 101 -15.40 10.85 -20.60
N PHE A 102 -15.60 11.93 -19.86
CA PHE A 102 -16.87 12.66 -19.85
C PHE A 102 -16.67 14.14 -19.56
N LYS A 103 -17.74 14.93 -19.77
CA LYS A 103 -17.77 16.36 -19.48
C LYS A 103 -18.95 16.68 -18.58
N LEU A 104 -18.73 17.60 -17.67
CA LEU A 104 -19.74 18.15 -16.79
C LEU A 104 -19.89 19.65 -17.08
N PHE A 105 -21.11 20.11 -17.22
CA PHE A 105 -21.43 21.49 -17.52
C PHE A 105 -22.11 22.14 -16.31
N PHE A 106 -21.52 23.24 -15.89
CA PHE A 106 -22.00 24.05 -14.76
C PHE A 106 -22.36 25.46 -15.25
N PRO A 107 -23.12 26.24 -14.49
CA PRO A 107 -23.27 27.67 -14.74
C PRO A 107 -21.91 28.36 -14.80
N PRO A 108 -21.78 29.48 -15.50
CA PRO A 108 -20.50 30.21 -15.55
C PRO A 108 -20.09 30.69 -14.17
N ILE A 109 -18.85 30.42 -13.78
CA ILE A 109 -18.21 30.99 -12.58
C ILE A 109 -17.42 32.23 -12.96
N PRO A 110 -17.14 33.16 -11.99
CA PRO A 110 -16.34 34.36 -12.27
C PRO A 110 -14.96 33.99 -12.82
N ARG A 111 -14.53 34.65 -13.90
CA ARG A 111 -13.24 34.36 -14.56
C ARG A 111 -12.02 34.63 -13.70
N GLY A 112 -12.14 35.45 -12.67
CA GLY A 112 -11.07 35.80 -11.72
C GLY A 112 -10.84 34.72 -10.64
N VAL A 113 -11.67 33.68 -10.57
CA VAL A 113 -11.52 32.60 -9.59
C VAL A 113 -10.26 31.80 -9.87
N ASN A 114 -9.42 31.64 -8.86
CA ASN A 114 -8.17 30.87 -8.96
C ASN A 114 -8.30 29.44 -8.46
N THR A 115 -9.29 29.16 -7.62
CA THR A 115 -9.44 27.84 -6.98
C THR A 115 -10.91 27.51 -6.83
N ILE A 116 -11.28 26.25 -7.10
CA ILE A 116 -12.62 25.70 -6.90
C ILE A 116 -12.56 24.36 -6.21
N ASP A 117 -13.67 23.98 -5.57
CA ASP A 117 -13.90 22.62 -5.15
C ASP A 117 -14.95 21.98 -6.08
N LEU A 118 -14.74 20.72 -6.46
CA LEU A 118 -15.70 19.90 -7.18
C LEU A 118 -16.23 18.85 -6.21
N ILE A 119 -17.52 18.93 -5.86
CA ILE A 119 -18.12 18.13 -4.79
C ILE A 119 -19.33 17.39 -5.33
N GLU A 120 -19.36 16.08 -5.20
CA GLU A 120 -20.50 15.24 -5.55
C GLU A 120 -21.37 14.98 -4.33
N GLY A 121 -22.57 15.51 -4.37
CA GLY A 121 -23.73 15.16 -3.56
C GLY A 121 -23.59 15.15 -2.05
N ARG A 122 -24.74 14.91 -1.44
CA ARG A 122 -24.84 14.72 0.00
C ARG A 122 -24.35 13.33 0.40
N MET A 123 -23.27 13.27 1.19
CA MET A 123 -22.96 12.20 2.17
C MET A 123 -23.26 10.75 1.73
N ASN A 124 -23.34 10.44 0.45
CA ASN A 124 -23.38 9.06 0.03
C ASN A 124 -21.94 8.58 -0.08
N LEU A 125 -21.59 7.60 0.70
CA LEU A 125 -20.35 6.84 0.61
C LEU A 125 -20.05 6.56 -0.86
N GLY A 126 -18.92 7.10 -1.38
CA GLY A 126 -18.46 6.89 -2.75
C GLY A 126 -18.68 8.04 -3.73
N GLY A 127 -19.15 9.23 -3.29
CA GLY A 127 -19.18 10.44 -4.13
C GLY A 127 -17.76 10.97 -4.39
N TRP A 128 -17.53 11.59 -5.56
CA TRP A 128 -16.24 12.17 -5.91
C TRP A 128 -16.07 13.59 -5.39
N HIS A 129 -14.95 13.85 -4.75
CA HIS A 129 -14.60 15.14 -4.19
C HIS A 129 -13.17 15.52 -4.56
N VAL A 130 -13.02 16.71 -5.14
CA VAL A 130 -11.72 17.32 -5.44
C VAL A 130 -11.71 18.71 -4.85
N TRP A 131 -10.87 18.94 -3.86
CA TRP A 131 -10.74 20.24 -3.20
C TRP A 131 -9.51 20.98 -3.69
N GLY A 132 -9.64 22.30 -3.73
CA GLY A 132 -8.54 23.15 -4.12
C GLY A 132 -8.07 22.94 -5.55
N LEU A 133 -9.01 22.64 -6.49
CA LEU A 133 -8.67 22.50 -7.91
C LEU A 133 -8.18 23.86 -8.43
N ASN A 134 -6.92 23.92 -8.80
CA ASN A 134 -6.22 25.15 -9.15
C ASN A 134 -6.51 25.56 -10.59
N LEU A 135 -7.15 26.69 -10.76
CA LEU A 135 -7.47 27.27 -12.07
C LEU A 135 -6.42 28.28 -12.53
N ASN A 136 -5.42 28.61 -11.73
CA ASN A 136 -4.33 29.50 -12.12
C ASN A 136 -2.99 28.73 -12.14
N PRO A 137 -2.51 28.29 -13.31
CA PRO A 137 -1.27 27.50 -13.40
C PRO A 137 0.00 28.28 -12.98
N GLU A 138 -0.09 29.60 -12.82
CA GLU A 138 1.03 30.43 -12.30
C GLU A 138 1.15 30.36 -10.77
N ILE A 139 0.12 29.86 -10.09
CA ILE A 139 0.10 29.68 -8.63
C ILE A 139 0.29 28.20 -8.32
N GLU A 140 1.37 27.86 -7.64
CA GLU A 140 1.59 26.50 -7.16
C GLU A 140 0.63 26.17 -6.01
N VAL A 141 0.18 24.90 -5.95
CA VAL A 141 -0.55 24.41 -4.77
C VAL A 141 0.41 24.42 -3.58
N ALA A 142 0.02 25.07 -2.51
CA ALA A 142 0.86 25.18 -1.33
C ALA A 142 1.11 23.79 -0.71
N PRO A 143 2.33 23.53 -0.20
CA PRO A 143 2.63 22.35 0.59
C PRO A 143 1.68 22.20 1.78
N SER A 144 1.37 20.98 2.17
CA SER A 144 0.56 20.72 3.35
C SER A 144 1.18 21.32 4.63
N SER A 145 0.37 21.49 5.66
CA SER A 145 0.89 21.99 6.94
C SER A 145 1.90 21.02 7.55
N ILE A 146 1.62 19.71 7.45
CA ILE A 146 2.52 18.68 7.98
C ILE A 146 3.83 18.61 7.19
N GLN A 147 3.80 18.74 5.88
CA GLN A 147 5.02 18.81 5.07
C GLN A 147 5.92 19.96 5.54
N ARG A 148 5.38 21.18 5.67
CA ARG A 148 6.14 22.35 6.12
C ARG A 148 6.72 22.17 7.52
N GLU A 149 5.94 21.57 8.44
CA GLU A 149 6.39 21.28 9.80
C GLU A 149 7.55 20.29 9.79
N MET A 150 7.43 19.22 9.02
CA MET A 150 8.43 18.15 8.98
C MET A 150 9.69 18.53 8.21
N GLU A 151 9.58 19.37 7.19
CA GLU A 151 10.75 19.95 6.49
C GLU A 151 11.54 20.92 7.37
N ALA A 152 10.89 21.56 8.35
CA ALA A 152 11.58 22.43 9.31
C ALA A 152 12.33 21.65 10.41
N ARG A 153 12.12 20.33 10.53
CA ARG A 153 12.81 19.48 11.52
C ARG A 153 14.18 19.06 11.00
N THR A 154 15.13 18.91 11.95
CA THR A 154 16.39 18.22 11.66
C THR A 154 16.17 16.73 11.85
N TRP A 155 16.45 15.94 10.82
CA TRP A 155 16.40 14.50 10.85
C TRP A 155 17.79 13.91 10.96
N GLU A 156 17.92 12.87 11.77
CA GLU A 156 19.15 12.07 11.78
C GLU A 156 19.28 11.29 10.47
N GLU A 157 20.50 11.16 9.96
CA GLU A 157 20.75 10.35 8.79
C GLU A 157 20.74 8.85 9.16
N ALA A 158 20.22 8.02 8.24
CA ALA A 158 20.20 6.57 8.40
C ALA A 158 21.55 5.96 8.05
N ASP A 159 22.61 6.35 8.75
CA ASP A 159 23.99 5.90 8.48
C ASP A 159 24.25 4.47 8.94
N VAL A 160 23.52 4.02 9.93
CA VAL A 160 23.63 2.67 10.48
C VAL A 160 22.25 2.02 10.49
N LEU A 161 22.18 0.77 10.02
CA LEU A 161 21.01 -0.05 10.21
C LEU A 161 21.04 -0.62 11.64
N PRO A 162 20.12 -0.23 12.54
CA PRO A 162 20.08 -0.83 13.87
C PRO A 162 19.87 -2.34 13.75
N PRO A 163 20.50 -3.18 14.58
CA PRO A 163 20.32 -4.63 14.50
C PRO A 163 18.87 -5.04 14.78
N ALA A 164 18.37 -6.01 14.03
CA ALA A 164 17.07 -6.62 14.31
C ALA A 164 17.11 -7.38 15.64
N GLU A 165 15.98 -7.43 16.34
CA GLU A 165 15.86 -8.02 17.67
C GLU A 165 14.78 -9.09 17.72
N LEU A 166 15.04 -10.16 18.46
CA LEU A 166 14.04 -11.09 18.99
C LEU A 166 13.74 -10.67 20.43
N LYS A 167 12.64 -9.98 20.63
CA LYS A 167 12.22 -9.44 21.92
C LYS A 167 10.69 -9.40 21.98
N MET A 168 10.12 -9.56 23.15
CA MET A 168 8.70 -9.32 23.37
C MET A 168 8.48 -7.90 23.86
N GLY A 169 7.50 -7.21 23.31
CA GLY A 169 7.15 -5.85 23.75
C GLY A 169 5.75 -5.43 23.28
N ARG A 170 5.13 -4.55 24.02
CA ARG A 170 3.89 -3.89 23.64
C ARG A 170 4.24 -2.67 22.80
N THR A 171 3.86 -2.68 21.54
CA THR A 171 4.10 -1.60 20.59
C THR A 171 2.86 -0.75 20.47
N ARG A 172 3.05 0.57 20.42
CA ARG A 172 1.99 1.55 20.23
C ARG A 172 2.25 2.38 18.98
N VAL A 173 1.23 2.48 18.11
CA VAL A 173 1.29 3.26 16.88
C VAL A 173 0.07 4.18 16.85
N LYS A 174 0.29 5.49 16.99
CA LYS A 174 -0.75 6.50 16.79
C LYS A 174 -0.65 7.01 15.36
N VAL A 175 -1.72 6.89 14.60
CA VAL A 175 -1.81 7.37 13.21
C VAL A 175 -2.61 8.66 13.18
N CYS A 176 -2.05 9.70 12.57
CA CYS A 176 -2.64 11.02 12.41
C CYS A 176 -2.85 11.31 10.92
N LEU A 177 -4.10 11.40 10.47
CA LEU A 177 -4.43 11.67 9.06
C LEU A 177 -4.47 13.19 8.80
N CYS A 178 -3.35 13.74 8.32
CA CYS A 178 -3.21 15.16 8.06
C CYS A 178 -3.91 15.56 6.74
N GLY A 179 -4.77 16.56 6.81
CA GLY A 179 -5.57 17.02 5.67
C GLY A 179 -6.88 16.24 5.47
N TYR A 180 -7.24 15.32 6.36
CA TYR A 180 -8.52 14.60 6.28
C TYR A 180 -9.71 15.58 6.31
N ARG A 181 -10.73 15.30 5.51
CA ARG A 181 -11.95 16.10 5.38
C ARG A 181 -13.17 15.22 5.59
N GLU A 182 -14.25 15.80 6.13
CA GLU A 182 -15.46 15.06 6.56
C GLU A 182 -16.07 14.15 5.47
N LEU A 183 -15.97 14.56 4.20
CA LEU A 183 -16.51 13.81 3.06
C LEU A 183 -15.53 12.82 2.44
N MET A 184 -14.37 12.59 3.08
CA MET A 184 -13.39 11.61 2.60
C MET A 184 -13.78 10.21 3.03
N ASP A 185 -13.44 9.23 2.17
CA ASP A 185 -13.44 7.81 2.51
C ASP A 185 -12.23 7.46 3.40
N GLY A 186 -12.17 6.23 3.87
CA GLY A 186 -11.00 5.75 4.64
C GLY A 186 -11.06 6.12 6.12
N ARG A 187 -12.25 6.05 6.74
CA ARG A 187 -12.40 6.21 8.20
C ARG A 187 -11.80 5.08 9.01
N ASP A 188 -11.64 3.93 8.40
CA ASP A 188 -10.97 2.79 9.00
C ASP A 188 -9.53 2.74 8.50
N VAL A 189 -8.59 2.65 9.43
CA VAL A 189 -7.16 2.44 9.14
C VAL A 189 -6.84 1.00 9.51
N GLU A 190 -6.10 0.35 8.63
CA GLU A 190 -5.65 -1.03 8.81
C GLU A 190 -4.14 -1.06 9.05
N ILE A 191 -3.72 -1.91 9.97
CA ILE A 191 -2.32 -2.21 10.21
C ILE A 191 -2.10 -3.72 10.06
N LEU A 192 -1.19 -4.09 9.16
CA LEU A 192 -0.70 -5.46 9.03
C LEU A 192 0.69 -5.56 9.64
N VAL A 193 0.82 -6.33 10.70
CA VAL A 193 2.09 -6.62 11.37
C VAL A 193 2.57 -7.99 10.89
N SER A 194 3.72 -8.02 10.22
CA SER A 194 4.34 -9.28 9.80
C SER A 194 5.17 -9.85 10.94
N ASP A 195 4.57 -10.73 11.71
CA ASP A 195 5.21 -11.33 12.87
C ASP A 195 5.90 -12.65 12.51
N LEU A 196 7.08 -12.84 13.05
CA LEU A 196 7.86 -14.06 12.79
C LEU A 196 7.14 -15.33 13.26
N PHE A 197 6.48 -15.27 14.41
CA PHE A 197 5.86 -16.42 15.04
C PHE A 197 4.38 -16.59 14.65
N CYS A 198 3.64 -15.49 14.64
CA CYS A 198 2.20 -15.49 14.39
C CYS A 198 1.83 -15.28 12.90
N GLY A 199 2.82 -15.05 12.03
CA GLY A 199 2.55 -14.66 10.64
C GLY A 199 1.98 -13.26 10.51
N GLY A 200 1.15 -13.02 9.50
CA GLY A 200 0.48 -11.73 9.30
C GLY A 200 -0.70 -11.56 10.25
N ARG A 201 -0.67 -10.52 11.09
CA ARG A 201 -1.78 -10.13 11.96
C ARG A 201 -2.33 -8.78 11.53
N GLU A 202 -3.62 -8.73 11.29
CA GLU A 202 -4.32 -7.53 10.87
C GLU A 202 -5.12 -6.93 12.04
N PHE A 203 -5.05 -5.61 12.15
CA PHE A 203 -5.83 -4.84 13.11
C PHE A 203 -6.47 -3.68 12.36
N THR A 204 -7.69 -3.34 12.73
CA THR A 204 -8.44 -2.23 12.13
C THR A 204 -8.93 -1.32 13.23
N GLU A 205 -8.67 -0.03 13.09
CA GLU A 205 -9.13 1.01 14.00
C GLU A 205 -9.80 2.12 13.22
N ARG A 206 -10.89 2.65 13.78
CA ARG A 206 -11.60 3.79 13.21
C ARG A 206 -11.00 5.10 13.72
N ILE A 207 -10.84 6.07 12.81
CA ILE A 207 -10.38 7.41 13.20
C ILE A 207 -11.41 8.10 14.10
N ASP A 208 -10.91 8.83 15.08
CA ASP A 208 -11.69 9.68 15.98
C ASP A 208 -12.10 11.01 15.33
N LYS A 209 -12.71 11.90 16.11
CA LYS A 209 -13.14 13.23 15.66
C LYS A 209 -11.97 14.17 15.28
N ASP A 210 -10.77 13.87 15.74
CA ASP A 210 -9.54 14.63 15.47
C ASP A 210 -8.72 13.96 14.35
N TYR A 211 -9.31 12.97 13.66
CA TYR A 211 -8.74 12.20 12.54
C TYR A 211 -7.52 11.36 12.93
N ASN A 212 -7.49 10.87 14.17
CA ASN A 212 -6.46 9.98 14.68
C ASN A 212 -7.04 8.61 15.01
N CYS A 213 -6.17 7.59 15.00
CA CYS A 213 -6.46 6.30 15.63
C CYS A 213 -5.18 5.76 16.29
N THR A 214 -5.34 4.80 17.22
CA THR A 214 -4.20 4.24 17.95
C THR A 214 -4.30 2.73 17.95
N PHE A 215 -3.23 2.09 17.51
CA PHE A 215 -3.04 0.65 17.57
C PHE A 215 -2.13 0.30 18.74
N GLU A 216 -2.48 -0.73 19.48
CA GLU A 216 -1.64 -1.34 20.49
C GLU A 216 -1.62 -2.85 20.29
N PHE A 217 -0.45 -3.41 20.10
CA PHE A 217 -0.29 -4.85 19.88
C PHE A 217 1.01 -5.37 20.47
N ASP A 218 1.00 -6.65 20.84
CA ASP A 218 2.23 -7.33 21.21
C ASP A 218 3.03 -7.67 19.96
N GLN A 219 4.33 -7.41 20.01
CA GLN A 219 5.27 -7.67 18.95
C GLN A 219 6.39 -8.56 19.47
N TYR A 220 6.86 -9.51 18.65
CA TYR A 220 7.80 -10.54 19.06
C TYR A 220 9.15 -10.43 18.35
N SER A 221 9.28 -9.59 17.37
CA SER A 221 10.54 -9.32 16.67
C SER A 221 10.51 -7.94 16.04
N THR A 222 11.68 -7.40 15.70
CA THR A 222 11.73 -6.32 14.71
C THR A 222 11.05 -6.78 13.45
N THR A 223 10.21 -5.93 12.87
CA THR A 223 9.50 -6.25 11.64
C THR A 223 9.08 -5.00 10.88
N TRP A 224 8.74 -5.19 9.63
CA TRP A 224 8.00 -4.19 8.86
C TRP A 224 6.51 -4.26 9.21
N VAL A 225 5.89 -3.12 9.14
CA VAL A 225 4.46 -2.94 9.42
C VAL A 225 3.84 -2.19 8.25
N TYR A 226 2.75 -2.70 7.75
CA TYR A 226 1.99 -2.08 6.67
C TYR A 226 0.83 -1.28 7.23
N LEU A 227 0.73 -0.01 6.87
CA LEU A 227 -0.37 0.88 7.21
C LEU A 227 -1.13 1.22 5.94
N SER A 228 -2.45 1.10 5.96
CA SER A 228 -3.29 1.40 4.81
C SER A 228 -4.70 1.87 5.18
N ASN A 229 -5.29 2.59 4.25
CA ASN A 229 -6.72 2.81 4.14
C ASN A 229 -7.10 3.05 2.67
N ALA A 230 -8.31 3.51 2.39
CA ALA A 230 -8.74 3.80 1.02
C ALA A 230 -7.89 4.86 0.29
N LEU A 231 -7.16 5.71 1.01
CA LEU A 231 -6.44 6.87 0.46
C LEU A 231 -4.93 6.70 0.39
N PHE A 232 -4.35 5.83 1.21
CA PHE A 232 -2.91 5.63 1.27
C PHE A 232 -2.53 4.19 1.62
N ARG A 233 -1.28 3.89 1.31
CA ARG A 233 -0.60 2.65 1.71
C ARG A 233 0.87 2.93 1.93
N THR A 234 1.40 2.53 3.08
CA THR A 234 2.81 2.75 3.43
C THR A 234 3.39 1.60 4.24
N LEU A 235 4.71 1.58 4.34
CA LEU A 235 5.46 0.60 5.11
C LEU A 235 6.40 1.35 6.05
N ILE A 236 6.43 0.92 7.32
CA ILE A 236 7.38 1.38 8.33
C ILE A 236 8.04 0.18 9.02
N VAL A 237 9.19 0.41 9.65
CA VAL A 237 9.90 -0.60 10.45
C VAL A 237 9.74 -0.26 11.92
N LEU A 238 9.38 -1.26 12.73
CA LEU A 238 9.19 -1.13 14.17
C LEU A 238 9.90 -2.26 14.94
N ALA A 239 10.28 -1.95 16.17
CA ALA A 239 10.73 -2.93 17.15
C ALA A 239 9.68 -3.17 18.24
N PRO A 240 9.76 -4.30 18.93
CA PRO A 240 8.91 -4.56 20.11
C PRO A 240 9.13 -3.52 21.21
N GLY A 241 8.07 -2.82 21.58
CA GLY A 241 8.06 -1.78 22.59
C GLY A 241 8.19 -0.35 22.07
N ASP A 242 8.26 -0.16 20.74
CA ASP A 242 8.24 1.18 20.14
C ASP A 242 6.93 1.90 20.48
N ASP A 243 7.02 3.21 20.75
CA ASP A 243 5.88 4.14 20.89
C ASP A 243 6.06 5.28 19.88
N VAL A 244 5.29 5.23 18.79
CA VAL A 244 5.46 6.14 17.66
C VAL A 244 4.16 6.83 17.27
N GLU A 245 4.31 8.04 16.73
CA GLU A 245 3.29 8.76 15.99
C GLU A 245 3.62 8.75 14.50
N VAL A 246 2.63 8.41 13.68
CA VAL A 246 2.73 8.31 12.23
C VAL A 246 1.81 9.36 11.62
N TYR A 247 2.39 10.41 11.09
CA TYR A 247 1.67 11.47 10.39
C TYR A 247 1.57 11.14 8.91
N VAL A 248 0.35 10.97 8.41
CA VAL A 248 0.08 10.68 7.00
C VAL A 248 -0.34 11.96 6.30
N ASP A 249 0.43 12.39 5.31
CA ASP A 249 0.09 13.53 4.46
C ASP A 249 -0.88 13.10 3.35
N LEU A 250 -2.17 13.32 3.55
CA LEU A 250 -3.20 12.95 2.58
C LEU A 250 -3.17 13.81 1.31
N GLN A 251 -2.67 15.04 1.39
CA GLN A 251 -2.45 15.88 0.21
C GLN A 251 -1.42 15.20 -0.71
N GLU A 252 -0.28 14.81 -0.17
CA GLU A 252 0.75 14.09 -0.92
C GLU A 252 0.27 12.69 -1.37
N ALA A 253 -0.48 11.97 -0.51
CA ALA A 253 -1.03 10.67 -0.84
C ALA A 253 -1.91 10.73 -2.10
N THR A 254 -2.85 11.66 -2.14
CA THR A 254 -3.78 11.78 -3.27
C THR A 254 -3.09 12.32 -4.51
N ARG A 255 -2.06 13.16 -4.34
CA ARG A 255 -1.22 13.65 -5.44
C ARG A 255 -0.40 12.53 -6.08
N GLN A 256 0.26 11.68 -5.27
CA GLN A 256 1.01 10.52 -5.76
C GLN A 256 0.10 9.47 -6.43
N ALA A 257 -1.14 9.34 -5.97
CA ALA A 257 -2.13 8.45 -6.56
C ALA A 257 -2.72 8.98 -7.89
N SER A 258 -2.51 10.27 -8.24
CA SER A 258 -3.00 10.86 -9.48
C SER A 258 -2.17 10.41 -10.67
N ARG A 259 -2.84 10.04 -11.76
CA ARG A 259 -2.21 9.63 -13.02
C ARG A 259 -1.46 10.77 -13.71
N TYR A 260 -1.88 12.01 -13.48
CA TYR A 260 -1.37 13.19 -14.15
C TYR A 260 -0.50 14.10 -13.28
N GLN A 261 -0.63 14.02 -11.95
CA GLN A 261 0.11 14.89 -11.03
C GLN A 261 1.36 14.23 -10.43
N ASN A 262 1.41 12.90 -10.33
CA ASN A 262 2.51 12.18 -9.69
C ASN A 262 3.90 12.46 -10.29
N ASN A 263 3.98 12.73 -11.61
CA ASN A 263 5.24 12.96 -12.33
C ASN A 263 5.56 14.45 -12.56
N ARG A 264 4.68 15.38 -12.15
CA ARG A 264 4.84 16.82 -12.44
C ARG A 264 5.58 17.57 -11.36
N ILE A 265 5.53 17.08 -10.13
CA ILE A 265 6.11 17.72 -8.95
C ILE A 265 7.02 16.69 -8.27
N LYS A 266 8.11 17.16 -7.66
CA LYS A 266 8.98 16.29 -6.85
C LYS A 266 8.15 15.59 -5.77
N ALA A 267 8.28 14.26 -5.69
CA ALA A 267 7.62 13.51 -4.63
C ALA A 267 8.20 13.88 -3.26
N HIS A 268 7.33 14.04 -2.29
CA HIS A 268 7.66 14.22 -0.88
C HIS A 268 7.33 12.95 -0.09
N PRO A 269 7.84 12.79 1.14
CA PRO A 269 7.42 11.71 1.99
C PRO A 269 5.90 11.70 2.20
N LEU A 270 5.29 10.55 1.96
CA LEU A 270 3.88 10.32 2.24
C LEU A 270 3.62 10.28 3.75
N VAL A 271 4.61 9.82 4.52
CA VAL A 271 4.48 9.53 5.94
C VAL A 271 5.71 10.02 6.69
N TYR A 272 5.47 10.56 7.87
CA TYR A 272 6.51 10.95 8.81
C TYR A 272 6.31 10.18 10.11
N VAL A 273 7.37 9.52 10.59
CA VAL A 273 7.36 8.73 11.83
C VAL A 273 8.19 9.46 12.87
N ILE A 274 7.62 9.73 14.04
CA ILE A 274 8.31 10.34 15.18
C ILE A 274 8.00 9.55 16.46
N GLY A 275 8.77 9.74 17.50
CA GLY A 275 8.55 9.09 18.79
C GLY A 275 9.75 8.31 19.29
N ASP A 276 9.51 7.31 20.15
CA ASP A 276 10.55 6.48 20.75
C ASP A 276 10.74 5.19 19.94
N SER A 277 11.64 5.27 18.96
CA SER A 277 12.08 4.13 18.15
C SER A 277 13.47 4.37 17.59
N LYS A 278 14.33 3.37 17.64
CA LYS A 278 15.66 3.42 17.01
C LYS A 278 15.61 3.39 15.47
N TYR A 279 14.42 3.22 14.89
CA TYR A 279 14.21 3.15 13.44
C TYR A 279 13.69 4.45 12.82
N ILE A 280 13.62 5.55 13.58
CA ILE A 280 13.13 6.85 13.07
C ILE A 280 13.91 7.31 11.84
N ALA A 281 15.25 7.31 11.91
CA ALA A 281 16.10 7.70 10.78
C ALA A 281 15.91 6.78 9.57
N LEU A 282 15.82 5.46 9.79
CA LEU A 282 15.56 4.49 8.73
C LEU A 282 14.18 4.72 8.08
N ASN A 283 13.13 4.90 8.88
CA ASN A 283 11.78 5.16 8.38
C ASN A 283 11.74 6.45 7.56
N HIS A 284 12.39 7.52 8.03
CA HIS A 284 12.49 8.76 7.27
C HIS A 284 13.22 8.56 5.93
N ALA A 285 14.35 7.85 5.93
CA ALA A 285 15.09 7.54 4.71
C ALA A 285 14.27 6.68 3.72
N LEU A 286 13.51 5.69 4.23
CA LEU A 286 12.62 4.85 3.42
C LEU A 286 11.54 5.65 2.72
N GLN A 287 10.91 6.61 3.40
CA GLN A 287 9.86 7.45 2.82
C GLN A 287 10.40 8.43 1.76
N ASN A 288 11.68 8.78 1.83
CA ASN A 288 12.35 9.62 0.83
C ASN A 288 12.92 8.81 -0.34
N TYR A 289 12.91 7.47 -0.27
CA TYR A 289 13.46 6.60 -1.28
C TYR A 289 12.42 6.22 -2.32
N SER A 290 12.47 6.87 -3.48
CA SER A 290 11.50 6.67 -4.57
C SER A 290 11.92 5.62 -5.61
N ARG A 291 13.14 5.10 -5.54
CA ARG A 291 13.61 4.08 -6.49
C ARG A 291 13.04 2.72 -6.10
N GLY A 292 12.21 2.15 -6.94
CA GLY A 292 11.74 0.77 -6.78
C GLY A 292 12.91 -0.21 -6.74
N ASN A 293 12.71 -1.38 -6.14
CA ASN A 293 13.70 -2.44 -6.16
C ASN A 293 13.80 -2.99 -7.60
N GLN A 294 14.83 -2.55 -8.35
CA GLN A 294 15.07 -2.95 -9.74
C GLN A 294 15.89 -4.26 -9.81
N PHE A 295 15.58 -5.23 -8.95
CA PHE A 295 16.27 -6.52 -8.97
C PHE A 295 16.08 -7.26 -10.30
N PHE A 296 14.90 -7.12 -10.94
CA PHE A 296 14.57 -7.80 -12.18
C PHE A 296 14.57 -6.84 -13.37
N PRO A 297 15.28 -7.18 -14.46
CA PRO A 297 15.08 -6.52 -15.74
C PRO A 297 13.68 -6.85 -16.29
N GLU A 298 13.10 -5.96 -17.06
CA GLU A 298 11.82 -6.20 -17.77
C GLU A 298 11.89 -7.44 -18.68
N SER A 299 13.09 -7.77 -19.16
CA SER A 299 13.35 -8.94 -19.99
C SER A 299 13.46 -10.26 -19.22
N PHE A 300 13.29 -10.28 -17.88
CA PHE A 300 13.62 -11.45 -17.04
C PHE A 300 13.06 -12.77 -17.59
N TYR A 301 11.76 -12.85 -17.83
CA TYR A 301 11.13 -14.08 -18.33
C TYR A 301 11.60 -14.44 -19.75
N LYS A 302 11.85 -13.45 -20.58
CA LYS A 302 12.44 -13.68 -21.91
C LYS A 302 13.85 -14.23 -21.81
N ASP A 303 14.65 -13.70 -20.89
CA ASP A 303 16.06 -14.08 -20.73
C ASP A 303 16.22 -15.50 -20.21
N ILE A 304 15.36 -15.94 -19.29
CA ILE A 304 15.44 -17.27 -18.67
C ILE A 304 14.75 -18.39 -19.50
N ASN A 305 14.02 -18.03 -20.56
CA ASN A 305 13.29 -19.02 -21.34
C ASN A 305 14.24 -20.06 -21.96
N GLY A 306 13.99 -21.34 -21.71
CA GLY A 306 14.78 -22.46 -22.18
C GLY A 306 16.06 -22.77 -21.38
N MET A 307 16.33 -22.03 -20.31
CA MET A 307 17.48 -22.32 -19.42
C MET A 307 17.26 -23.64 -18.64
N ASN A 308 18.36 -24.37 -18.44
CA ASN A 308 18.38 -25.46 -17.48
C ASN A 308 18.61 -24.92 -16.04
N ALA A 309 18.58 -25.80 -15.03
CA ALA A 309 18.69 -25.40 -13.62
C ALA A 309 20.03 -24.73 -13.25
N ASP A 310 21.15 -25.19 -13.86
CA ASP A 310 22.47 -24.57 -13.63
C ASP A 310 22.54 -23.16 -14.25
N GLU A 311 22.09 -23.00 -15.48
CA GLU A 311 22.05 -21.71 -16.19
C GLU A 311 21.15 -20.71 -15.48
N TYR A 312 19.95 -21.13 -15.09
CA TYR A 312 19.01 -20.31 -14.34
C TYR A 312 19.60 -19.82 -13.01
N THR A 313 20.17 -20.75 -12.21
CA THR A 313 20.75 -20.40 -10.91
C THR A 313 21.93 -19.43 -11.08
N ALA A 314 22.79 -19.65 -12.07
CA ALA A 314 23.88 -18.74 -12.40
C ALA A 314 23.38 -17.35 -12.83
N TYR A 315 22.29 -17.29 -13.60
CA TYR A 315 21.67 -16.04 -14.03
C TYR A 315 21.09 -15.24 -12.85
N VAL A 316 20.32 -15.87 -11.96
CA VAL A 316 19.78 -15.23 -10.75
C VAL A 316 20.91 -14.68 -9.88
N MET A 317 21.98 -15.44 -9.69
CA MET A 317 23.15 -15.00 -8.90
C MET A 317 23.93 -13.86 -9.58
N LYS A 318 23.97 -13.82 -10.89
CA LYS A 318 24.53 -12.69 -11.63
C LYS A 318 23.71 -11.41 -11.37
N LEU A 319 22.36 -11.48 -11.44
CA LEU A 319 21.48 -10.35 -11.13
C LEU A 319 21.65 -9.90 -9.68
N TYR A 320 21.71 -10.84 -8.74
CA TYR A 320 21.95 -10.59 -7.32
C TYR A 320 23.23 -9.78 -7.09
N ARG A 321 24.36 -10.23 -7.63
CA ARG A 321 25.66 -9.54 -7.47
C ARG A 321 25.62 -8.16 -8.13
N ALA A 322 25.10 -8.04 -9.35
CA ALA A 322 24.99 -6.77 -10.06
C ALA A 322 24.11 -5.76 -9.30
N SER A 323 23.03 -6.22 -8.67
CA SER A 323 22.14 -5.37 -7.86
C SER A 323 22.84 -4.87 -6.59
N LEU A 324 23.62 -5.74 -5.91
CA LEU A 324 24.41 -5.34 -4.74
C LEU A 324 25.52 -4.35 -5.11
N ASP A 325 26.22 -4.58 -6.21
CA ASP A 325 27.30 -3.70 -6.69
C ASP A 325 26.73 -2.32 -7.06
N SER A 326 25.58 -2.29 -7.75
CA SER A 326 24.87 -1.05 -8.06
C SER A 326 24.46 -0.29 -6.81
N LEU A 327 23.88 -0.99 -5.84
CA LEU A 327 23.47 -0.39 -4.56
C LEU A 327 24.68 0.11 -3.76
N ALA A 328 25.78 -0.64 -3.72
CA ALA A 328 27.01 -0.27 -3.01
C ALA A 328 27.66 0.98 -3.61
N SER A 329 27.57 1.16 -4.93
CA SER A 329 28.16 2.30 -5.64
C SER A 329 27.31 3.59 -5.52
N ASP A 330 26.05 3.50 -5.13
CA ASP A 330 25.19 4.68 -4.98
C ASP A 330 25.42 5.37 -3.62
N THR A 331 26.31 6.36 -3.63
CA THR A 331 26.63 7.16 -2.45
C THR A 331 25.55 8.16 -2.04
N THR A 332 24.51 8.36 -2.86
CA THR A 332 23.37 9.24 -2.53
C THR A 332 22.41 8.60 -1.54
N ILE A 333 22.50 7.28 -1.35
CA ILE A 333 21.67 6.53 -0.40
C ILE A 333 22.43 6.40 0.93
N PRO A 334 21.85 6.77 2.07
CA PRO A 334 22.47 6.57 3.40
C PRO A 334 22.88 5.12 3.64
N SER A 335 23.98 4.92 4.35
CA SER A 335 24.59 3.58 4.50
C SER A 335 23.65 2.56 5.17
N GLY A 336 22.90 2.95 6.20
CA GLY A 336 21.91 2.08 6.84
C GLY A 336 20.75 1.71 5.93
N LEU A 337 20.30 2.65 5.09
CA LEU A 337 19.27 2.36 4.07
C LEU A 337 19.81 1.41 3.00
N ARG A 338 21.10 1.55 2.57
CA ARG A 338 21.72 0.58 1.65
C ARG A 338 21.75 -0.82 2.25
N GLN A 339 22.10 -0.92 3.54
CA GLN A 339 22.09 -2.21 4.25
C GLN A 339 20.67 -2.82 4.28
N TYR A 340 19.64 -2.03 4.58
CA TYR A 340 18.25 -2.45 4.53
C TYR A 340 17.84 -2.95 3.13
N LEU A 341 18.14 -2.20 2.08
CA LEU A 341 17.80 -2.57 0.70
C LEU A 341 18.55 -3.83 0.25
N ALA A 342 19.81 -4.01 0.68
CA ALA A 342 20.57 -5.21 0.39
C ALA A 342 19.92 -6.48 0.98
N ILE A 343 19.27 -6.39 2.14
CA ILE A 343 18.55 -7.52 2.74
C ILE A 343 17.34 -7.89 1.87
N GLY A 344 16.62 -6.92 1.33
CA GLY A 344 15.55 -7.16 0.35
C GLY A 344 16.06 -7.91 -0.88
N ILE A 345 17.18 -7.46 -1.47
CA ILE A 345 17.81 -8.11 -2.63
C ILE A 345 18.18 -9.57 -2.31
N LYS A 346 18.73 -9.86 -1.12
CA LYS A 346 19.04 -11.22 -0.67
C LYS A 346 17.78 -12.10 -0.60
N SER A 347 16.72 -11.59 0.01
CA SER A 347 15.47 -12.31 0.14
C SER A 347 14.82 -12.62 -1.21
N PHE A 348 14.86 -11.66 -2.14
CA PHE A 348 14.42 -11.89 -3.51
C PHE A 348 15.23 -12.98 -4.22
N ALA A 349 16.55 -12.91 -4.14
CA ALA A 349 17.41 -13.93 -4.74
C ALA A 349 17.09 -15.32 -4.20
N ALA A 350 16.92 -15.46 -2.88
CA ALA A 350 16.54 -16.71 -2.24
C ALA A 350 15.22 -17.28 -2.79
N ARG A 351 14.19 -16.43 -2.86
CA ARG A 351 12.89 -16.80 -3.41
C ARG A 351 13.00 -17.29 -4.85
N PHE A 352 13.69 -16.54 -5.69
CA PHE A 352 13.83 -16.91 -7.11
C PHE A 352 14.62 -18.20 -7.31
N ILE A 353 15.65 -18.46 -6.50
CA ILE A 353 16.35 -19.74 -6.54
C ILE A 353 15.41 -20.89 -6.15
N CYS A 354 14.61 -20.72 -5.12
CA CYS A 354 13.66 -21.73 -4.68
C CYS A 354 12.52 -21.96 -5.68
N ASP A 355 12.04 -20.88 -6.33
CA ASP A 355 10.96 -20.92 -7.31
C ASP A 355 11.42 -21.17 -8.76
N GLY A 356 12.66 -21.59 -8.97
CA GLY A 356 13.26 -21.71 -10.30
C GLY A 356 12.41 -22.47 -11.30
N GLY A 357 11.85 -23.62 -10.92
CA GLY A 357 10.99 -24.40 -11.81
C GLY A 357 9.73 -23.64 -12.24
N ARG A 358 9.09 -22.93 -11.31
CA ARG A 358 7.90 -22.12 -11.59
C ARG A 358 8.22 -20.91 -12.47
N ASN A 359 9.35 -20.26 -12.23
CA ASN A 359 9.78 -19.14 -13.04
C ASN A 359 10.10 -19.54 -14.48
N LEU A 360 10.72 -20.71 -14.68
CA LEU A 360 10.98 -21.26 -16.01
C LEU A 360 9.69 -21.68 -16.72
N GLU A 361 8.70 -22.22 -15.99
CA GLU A 361 7.36 -22.48 -16.54
C GLU A 361 6.69 -21.16 -16.96
N SER A 362 6.77 -20.10 -16.13
CA SER A 362 6.22 -18.79 -16.46
C SER A 362 6.85 -18.23 -17.74
N ALA A 363 8.17 -18.36 -17.88
CA ALA A 363 8.89 -17.93 -19.08
C ALA A 363 8.45 -18.70 -20.34
N TYR A 364 8.28 -20.03 -20.22
CA TYR A 364 7.79 -20.87 -21.29
C TYR A 364 6.37 -20.49 -21.72
N ARG A 365 5.46 -20.28 -20.75
CA ARG A 365 4.08 -19.87 -21.01
C ARG A 365 4.01 -18.51 -21.71
N GLU A 366 4.78 -17.53 -21.23
CA GLU A 366 4.84 -16.21 -21.84
C GLU A 366 5.35 -16.28 -23.29
N ALA A 367 6.45 -17.00 -23.53
CA ALA A 367 7.03 -17.17 -24.87
C ALA A 367 6.10 -17.85 -25.86
N ASN A 368 5.20 -18.73 -25.40
CA ASN A 368 4.26 -19.48 -26.24
C ASN A 368 2.81 -18.96 -26.14
N SER A 369 2.57 -17.84 -25.47
CA SER A 369 1.24 -17.26 -25.24
C SER A 369 0.23 -18.24 -24.65
N ILE A 370 0.67 -19.06 -23.69
CA ILE A 370 -0.14 -20.10 -23.01
C ILE A 370 -0.74 -19.50 -21.74
N ASP A 371 -2.06 -19.54 -21.63
CA ASP A 371 -2.78 -19.08 -20.45
C ASP A 371 -2.55 -20.02 -19.25
N TRP A 372 -2.63 -19.49 -18.04
CA TRP A 372 -2.50 -20.26 -16.79
C TRP A 372 -3.65 -21.24 -16.56
N ASP A 373 -4.80 -21.02 -17.17
CA ASP A 373 -5.95 -21.93 -17.12
C ASP A 373 -5.70 -23.23 -17.90
N GLN A 374 -4.78 -23.21 -18.85
CA GLN A 374 -4.35 -24.40 -19.58
C GLN A 374 -3.42 -25.24 -18.71
N ARG A 375 -3.93 -26.35 -18.17
CA ARG A 375 -3.20 -27.24 -17.24
C ARG A 375 -2.22 -28.18 -17.93
N GLU A 376 -2.57 -28.66 -19.12
CA GLU A 376 -1.72 -29.55 -19.90
C GLU A 376 -0.87 -28.76 -20.88
N ILE A 377 0.43 -28.75 -20.64
CA ILE A 377 1.42 -28.04 -21.47
C ILE A 377 2.61 -28.95 -21.75
N ASP A 378 3.25 -28.74 -22.88
CA ASP A 378 4.48 -29.45 -23.27
C ASP A 378 5.70 -28.75 -22.64
N PHE A 379 5.76 -28.76 -21.31
CA PHE A 379 6.86 -28.20 -20.53
C PHE A 379 7.26 -29.15 -19.42
N GLU A 380 8.52 -29.57 -19.43
CA GLU A 380 9.13 -30.32 -18.34
C GLU A 380 10.04 -29.42 -17.53
N ALA A 381 9.66 -29.16 -16.27
CA ALA A 381 10.44 -28.30 -15.38
C ALA A 381 11.81 -28.93 -15.09
N PRO A 382 12.91 -28.18 -15.25
CA PRO A 382 14.24 -28.64 -14.89
C PRO A 382 14.32 -29.07 -13.40
N VAL A 383 15.07 -30.12 -13.13
CA VAL A 383 15.24 -30.65 -11.77
C VAL A 383 16.24 -29.81 -10.98
N PHE A 384 15.75 -29.15 -9.95
CA PHE A 384 16.61 -28.43 -8.98
C PHE A 384 17.01 -29.39 -7.84
N THR A 385 18.31 -29.50 -7.60
CA THR A 385 18.91 -30.36 -6.58
C THR A 385 19.53 -29.55 -5.45
N ASP A 386 20.00 -30.21 -4.39
CA ASP A 386 20.71 -29.57 -3.28
C ASP A 386 21.94 -28.75 -3.73
N LYS A 387 22.55 -29.09 -4.86
CA LYS A 387 23.63 -28.32 -5.48
C LYS A 387 23.18 -26.88 -5.79
N HIS A 388 21.99 -26.72 -6.37
CA HIS A 388 21.43 -25.42 -6.73
C HIS A 388 21.00 -24.63 -5.49
N PHE A 389 20.39 -25.30 -4.51
CA PHE A 389 19.96 -24.66 -3.26
C PHE A 389 21.14 -24.33 -2.33
N SER A 390 22.30 -25.03 -2.42
CA SER A 390 23.48 -24.75 -1.58
C SER A 390 24.03 -23.33 -1.75
N ILE A 391 23.66 -22.62 -2.83
CA ILE A 391 24.02 -21.23 -3.06
C ILE A 391 23.32 -20.28 -2.06
N LEU A 392 22.23 -20.71 -1.41
CA LEU A 392 21.52 -19.94 -0.39
C LEU A 392 22.43 -19.57 0.80
N LYS A 393 23.48 -20.34 1.06
CA LYS A 393 24.50 -20.00 2.07
C LYS A 393 25.23 -18.69 1.80
N GLU A 394 25.36 -18.28 0.51
CA GLU A 394 26.00 -17.02 0.12
C GLU A 394 25.12 -15.79 0.45
N LEU A 395 23.82 -16.00 0.66
CA LEU A 395 22.85 -14.92 0.90
C LEU A 395 22.79 -14.48 2.36
N ASP A 396 23.51 -15.15 3.27
CA ASP A 396 23.52 -14.83 4.72
C ASP A 396 22.10 -14.72 5.33
N LEU A 397 21.23 -15.64 4.94
CA LEU A 397 19.81 -15.65 5.39
C LEU A 397 19.65 -16.09 6.85
N ASN A 398 20.71 -16.62 7.47
CA ASN A 398 20.72 -17.02 8.88
C ASN A 398 21.01 -15.84 9.84
N ASN A 399 20.97 -14.62 9.34
CA ASN A 399 21.13 -13.36 10.09
C ASN A 399 19.77 -12.78 10.42
N LEU A 400 19.55 -12.35 11.67
CA LEU A 400 18.29 -11.75 12.14
C LEU A 400 17.83 -10.55 11.29
N ASN A 401 18.76 -9.83 10.68
CA ASN A 401 18.41 -8.69 9.84
C ASN A 401 17.50 -9.03 8.64
N VAL A 402 17.36 -10.32 8.27
CA VAL A 402 16.41 -10.75 7.25
C VAL A 402 14.96 -10.42 7.64
N LEU A 403 14.66 -10.22 8.92
CA LEU A 403 13.37 -9.78 9.44
C LEU A 403 12.92 -8.39 8.92
N TYR A 404 13.86 -7.58 8.45
CA TYR A 404 13.52 -6.31 7.78
C TYR A 404 12.89 -6.50 6.41
N SER A 405 13.15 -7.62 5.75
CA SER A 405 12.68 -7.83 4.38
C SER A 405 11.19 -8.16 4.36
N ARG A 406 10.44 -7.37 3.61
CA ARG A 406 9.03 -7.68 3.29
C ARG A 406 8.89 -9.03 2.59
N ASP A 407 9.88 -9.43 1.83
CA ASP A 407 9.86 -10.66 1.05
C ASP A 407 10.36 -11.88 1.82
N PHE A 408 10.94 -11.69 3.01
CA PHE A 408 11.47 -12.78 3.82
C PHE A 408 10.43 -13.84 4.21
N PRO A 409 9.18 -13.50 4.62
CA PRO A 409 8.17 -14.52 4.92
C PRO A 409 7.86 -15.45 3.74
N TYR A 410 7.88 -14.92 2.53
CA TYR A 410 7.70 -15.71 1.30
C TYR A 410 8.95 -16.54 1.02
N SER A 411 10.12 -15.92 1.07
CA SER A 411 11.40 -16.61 0.81
C SER A 411 11.64 -17.77 1.76
N ILE A 412 11.34 -17.59 3.05
CA ILE A 412 11.53 -18.65 4.03
C ILE A 412 10.55 -19.81 3.84
N ASN A 413 9.31 -19.50 3.48
CA ASN A 413 8.33 -20.52 3.14
C ASN A 413 8.78 -21.36 1.93
N ASP A 414 9.30 -20.71 0.89
CA ASP A 414 9.82 -21.38 -0.31
C ASP A 414 11.05 -22.23 0.02
N ILE A 415 11.96 -21.72 0.87
CA ILE A 415 13.11 -22.48 1.36
C ILE A 415 12.63 -23.75 2.08
N PHE A 416 11.69 -23.64 3.01
CA PHE A 416 11.20 -24.78 3.77
C PHE A 416 10.39 -25.77 2.93
N TYR A 417 9.67 -25.30 1.95
CA TYR A 417 9.00 -26.17 0.99
C TYR A 417 9.99 -27.04 0.19
N ARG A 418 11.13 -26.45 -0.21
CA ARG A 418 12.20 -27.14 -0.95
C ARG A 418 13.10 -27.97 -0.07
N VAL A 419 13.34 -27.49 1.16
CA VAL A 419 14.27 -28.09 2.14
C VAL A 419 13.45 -28.48 3.37
N ASN A 420 12.74 -29.58 3.27
CA ASN A 420 11.69 -30.01 4.22
C ASN A 420 12.21 -30.78 5.46
N THR A 421 13.52 -30.91 5.65
CA THR A 421 14.13 -31.55 6.81
C THR A 421 15.30 -30.73 7.36
N SER A 422 15.53 -30.82 8.69
CA SER A 422 16.67 -30.15 9.34
C SER A 422 18.03 -30.58 8.78
N GLU A 423 18.17 -31.87 8.43
CA GLU A 423 19.39 -32.43 7.83
C GLU A 423 19.68 -31.80 6.44
N ARG A 424 18.62 -31.66 5.62
CA ARG A 424 18.75 -31.04 4.31
C ARG A 424 19.02 -29.55 4.42
N LEU A 425 18.40 -28.87 5.38
CA LEU A 425 18.68 -27.46 5.66
C LEU A 425 20.14 -27.24 6.08
N GLU A 426 20.67 -28.10 6.97
CA GLU A 426 22.08 -28.10 7.34
C GLU A 426 23.00 -28.26 6.13
N LYS A 427 22.70 -29.22 5.26
CA LYS A 427 23.47 -29.45 4.03
C LYS A 427 23.44 -28.25 3.09
N VAL A 428 22.28 -27.64 2.91
CA VAL A 428 22.07 -26.49 2.02
C VAL A 428 22.75 -25.23 2.56
N LEU A 429 22.63 -24.95 3.86
CA LEU A 429 23.18 -23.74 4.48
C LEU A 429 24.64 -23.92 4.98
N GLY A 430 25.12 -25.15 5.09
CA GLY A 430 26.46 -25.46 5.60
C GLY A 430 26.63 -25.19 7.10
N THR A 431 25.55 -25.12 7.86
CA THR A 431 25.50 -24.89 9.31
C THR A 431 24.26 -25.55 9.90
N ASN A 432 24.28 -25.88 11.18
CA ASN A 432 23.16 -26.46 11.92
C ASN A 432 22.72 -25.58 13.11
N LYS A 433 23.12 -24.31 13.10
CA LYS A 433 22.82 -23.34 14.16
C LYS A 433 22.36 -22.02 13.58
N GLY A 434 21.65 -21.26 14.40
CA GLY A 434 21.25 -19.90 14.12
C GLY A 434 19.75 -19.78 13.86
N PHE A 435 19.35 -18.55 13.59
CA PHE A 435 17.97 -18.10 13.49
C PHE A 435 17.07 -18.98 12.59
N LEU A 436 17.51 -19.33 11.37
CA LEU A 436 16.71 -20.14 10.46
C LEU A 436 16.45 -21.56 10.99
N PHE A 437 17.43 -22.16 11.70
CA PHE A 437 17.23 -23.47 12.31
C PHE A 437 16.26 -23.44 13.47
N ASP A 438 16.34 -22.42 14.31
CA ASP A 438 15.40 -22.24 15.41
C ASP A 438 13.99 -22.00 14.86
N TYR A 439 13.86 -21.15 13.84
CA TYR A 439 12.60 -20.89 13.18
C TYR A 439 12.00 -22.14 12.51
N PHE A 440 12.83 -22.93 11.84
CA PHE A 440 12.38 -24.20 11.25
C PHE A 440 11.75 -25.15 12.30
N LYS A 441 12.32 -25.20 13.51
CA LYS A 441 11.84 -26.06 14.60
C LYS A 441 10.53 -25.59 15.22
N ILE A 442 10.20 -24.32 15.12
CA ILE A 442 8.94 -23.77 15.66
C ILE A 442 7.81 -23.69 14.63
N GLN A 443 8.06 -24.04 13.38
CA GLN A 443 7.05 -24.03 12.35
C GLN A 443 5.83 -24.88 12.72
N GLY A 444 4.62 -24.35 12.42
CA GLY A 444 3.37 -25.01 12.70
C GLY A 444 2.90 -24.93 14.17
N ILE A 445 3.75 -24.44 15.11
CA ILE A 445 3.34 -24.29 16.52
C ILE A 445 2.17 -23.31 16.63
N TYR A 446 2.26 -22.16 15.95
CA TYR A 446 1.20 -21.16 16.00
C TYR A 446 -0.16 -21.72 15.53
N GLY A 447 -0.20 -22.45 14.43
CA GLY A 447 -1.42 -23.09 13.93
C GLY A 447 -2.00 -24.13 14.90
N GLN A 448 -1.16 -24.84 15.66
CA GLN A 448 -1.63 -25.73 16.72
C GLN A 448 -2.33 -24.93 17.84
N LEU A 449 -1.73 -23.81 18.26
CA LEU A 449 -2.28 -22.95 19.30
C LEU A 449 -3.60 -22.30 18.86
N GLU A 450 -3.67 -21.78 17.62
CA GLU A 450 -4.91 -21.21 17.07
C GLU A 450 -6.07 -22.20 17.07
N ASN A 451 -5.79 -23.47 16.77
CA ASN A 451 -6.76 -24.54 16.80
C ASN A 451 -7.01 -25.12 18.19
N MET A 452 -6.50 -24.48 19.24
CA MET A 452 -6.61 -24.93 20.64
C MET A 452 -6.11 -26.38 20.83
N GLN A 453 -5.14 -26.80 20.04
CA GLN A 453 -4.56 -28.14 20.11
C GLN A 453 -3.28 -28.13 20.94
N PRO A 454 -3.02 -29.16 21.76
CA PRO A 454 -1.78 -29.26 22.51
C PRO A 454 -0.61 -29.48 21.57
N LEU A 455 0.57 -28.96 21.95
CA LEU A 455 1.79 -29.22 21.22
C LEU A 455 2.14 -30.70 21.20
N THR A 456 2.57 -31.19 20.05
CA THR A 456 3.05 -32.55 19.90
C THR A 456 4.34 -32.79 20.72
N LYS A 457 4.67 -34.03 21.03
CA LYS A 457 5.93 -34.37 21.73
C LYS A 457 7.17 -33.89 20.95
N GLU A 458 7.12 -33.91 19.63
CA GLU A 458 8.20 -33.42 18.76
C GLU A 458 8.34 -31.90 18.88
N GLN A 459 7.24 -31.15 18.77
CA GLN A 459 7.25 -29.68 18.95
C GLN A 459 7.76 -29.28 20.34
N GLN A 460 7.35 -29.98 21.39
CA GLN A 460 7.85 -29.74 22.76
C GLN A 460 9.37 -29.99 22.84
N LYS A 461 9.86 -31.08 22.24
CA LYS A 461 11.31 -31.40 22.18
C LYS A 461 12.06 -30.34 21.38
N ASN A 462 11.54 -29.94 20.24
CA ASN A 462 12.12 -28.90 19.40
C ASN A 462 12.25 -27.58 20.16
N LEU A 463 11.15 -27.16 20.80
CA LEU A 463 11.10 -25.93 21.59
C LEU A 463 12.11 -25.92 22.75
N ALA A 464 12.27 -27.07 23.44
CA ALA A 464 13.25 -27.23 24.50
C ALA A 464 14.72 -27.23 24.00
N SER A 465 14.97 -27.38 22.71
CA SER A 465 16.32 -27.48 22.09
C SER A 465 16.83 -26.17 21.49
N ILE A 466 16.04 -25.10 21.53
CA ILE A 466 16.35 -23.79 20.92
C ILE A 466 16.37 -22.69 21.98
N ASP A 467 16.56 -21.44 21.56
CA ASP A 467 16.59 -20.30 22.48
C ASP A 467 15.33 -20.25 23.36
N PRO A 468 15.46 -20.13 24.68
CA PRO A 468 14.31 -20.01 25.61
C PRO A 468 13.37 -18.84 25.31
N TYR A 469 13.79 -17.88 24.48
CA TYR A 469 12.96 -16.82 23.97
C TYR A 469 11.69 -17.37 23.30
N TYR A 470 11.84 -18.38 22.43
CA TYR A 470 10.71 -18.98 21.71
C TYR A 470 9.71 -19.67 22.65
N THR A 471 10.18 -20.30 23.71
CA THR A 471 9.28 -20.87 24.74
C THR A 471 8.42 -19.79 25.39
N ARG A 472 9.01 -18.65 25.77
CA ARG A 472 8.28 -17.51 26.34
C ARG A 472 7.25 -16.92 25.37
N VAL A 473 7.59 -16.82 24.09
CA VAL A 473 6.66 -16.36 23.03
C VAL A 473 5.48 -17.32 22.91
N VAL A 474 5.75 -18.61 22.82
CA VAL A 474 4.70 -19.66 22.75
C VAL A 474 3.73 -19.56 23.93
N GLU A 475 4.24 -19.48 25.16
CA GLU A 475 3.43 -19.35 26.37
C GLU A 475 2.59 -18.06 26.39
N GLN A 476 3.15 -16.94 25.91
CA GLN A 476 2.42 -15.69 25.86
C GLN A 476 1.30 -15.74 24.81
N VAL A 477 1.60 -16.23 23.62
CA VAL A 477 0.62 -16.37 22.53
C VAL A 477 -0.49 -17.34 22.92
N GLN A 478 -0.16 -18.44 23.56
CA GLN A 478 -1.16 -19.38 24.08
C GLN A 478 -2.13 -18.70 25.05
N ARG A 479 -1.61 -17.97 26.05
CA ARG A 479 -2.45 -17.20 27.00
C ARG A 479 -3.36 -16.19 26.30
N GLN A 480 -2.88 -15.52 25.27
CA GLN A 480 -3.66 -14.54 24.50
C GLN A 480 -4.80 -15.21 23.73
N ILE A 481 -4.52 -16.33 23.07
CA ILE A 481 -5.54 -17.11 22.33
C ILE A 481 -6.61 -17.61 23.32
N GLU A 482 -6.21 -18.19 24.46
CA GLU A 482 -7.13 -18.66 25.49
C GLU A 482 -8.01 -17.52 26.03
N ALA A 483 -7.43 -16.35 26.31
CA ALA A 483 -8.17 -15.17 26.77
C ALA A 483 -9.15 -14.66 25.71
N LYS A 484 -8.75 -14.61 24.44
CA LYS A 484 -9.62 -14.21 23.31
C LYS A 484 -10.80 -15.16 23.15
N VAL A 485 -10.56 -16.46 23.23
CA VAL A 485 -11.61 -17.48 23.16
C VAL A 485 -12.57 -17.37 24.35
N ALA A 486 -12.06 -17.15 25.56
CA ALA A 486 -12.89 -16.96 26.74
C ALA A 486 -13.79 -15.72 26.62
N ALA A 487 -13.24 -14.58 26.18
CA ALA A 487 -13.98 -13.35 25.94
C ALA A 487 -15.09 -13.52 24.88
N SER A 488 -14.78 -14.19 23.78
CA SER A 488 -15.75 -14.47 22.70
C SER A 488 -16.90 -15.36 23.18
N LYS A 489 -16.61 -16.35 24.03
CA LYS A 489 -17.65 -17.21 24.63
C LYS A 489 -18.54 -16.43 25.62
N GLU A 490 -17.96 -15.53 26.40
CA GLU A 490 -18.73 -14.67 27.33
C GLU A 490 -19.66 -13.72 26.55
N GLU A 491 -19.15 -13.07 25.49
CA GLU A 491 -19.95 -12.20 24.62
C GLU A 491 -21.08 -12.94 23.93
N ALA A 492 -20.79 -14.12 23.35
CA ALA A 492 -21.82 -14.98 22.77
C ALA A 492 -22.89 -15.38 23.80
N GLY A 493 -22.46 -15.71 25.04
CA GLY A 493 -23.37 -16.00 26.15
C GLY A 493 -24.25 -14.80 26.52
N LYS A 494 -23.73 -13.56 26.45
CA LYS A 494 -24.51 -12.32 26.70
C LYS A 494 -25.54 -12.13 25.57
N ARG A 495 -25.13 -12.22 24.31
CA ARG A 495 -26.03 -12.09 23.14
C ARG A 495 -27.17 -13.10 23.17
N ILE A 496 -26.92 -14.37 23.55
CA ILE A 496 -27.94 -15.40 23.67
C ILE A 496 -28.96 -15.06 24.78
N ARG A 497 -28.53 -14.46 25.89
CA ARG A 497 -29.42 -14.01 26.96
C ARG A 497 -30.27 -12.79 26.62
N GLU A 498 -29.78 -11.94 25.70
CA GLU A 498 -30.48 -10.72 25.23
C GLU A 498 -31.49 -11.01 24.11
N VAL A 499 -31.42 -12.18 23.46
CA VAL A 499 -32.44 -12.60 22.51
C VAL A 499 -33.73 -12.89 23.28
N PRO A 500 -34.85 -12.16 23.04
CA PRO A 500 -36.11 -12.45 23.65
C PRO A 500 -36.48 -13.92 23.37
N GLN A 501 -36.65 -14.72 24.39
CA GLN A 501 -37.16 -16.08 24.23
C GLN A 501 -38.61 -16.00 23.76
N VAL A 502 -38.79 -16.01 22.44
CA VAL A 502 -40.13 -16.13 21.84
C VAL A 502 -40.57 -17.58 22.05
N PRO A 503 -41.68 -17.82 22.76
CA PRO A 503 -42.18 -19.18 22.90
C PRO A 503 -42.35 -19.84 21.52
N VAL A 504 -41.91 -21.09 21.41
CA VAL A 504 -41.93 -21.86 20.14
C VAL A 504 -43.30 -21.86 19.47
N GLU A 505 -44.36 -21.83 20.29
CA GLU A 505 -45.78 -21.72 19.87
C GLU A 505 -46.05 -20.44 19.03
N LYS A 506 -45.46 -19.30 19.39
CA LYS A 506 -45.62 -18.04 18.60
C LYS A 506 -44.80 -18.02 17.29
N LEU A 507 -43.75 -18.79 17.19
CA LEU A 507 -42.99 -18.97 15.95
C LEU A 507 -43.76 -19.84 14.94
N PHE A 508 -44.50 -20.84 15.40
CA PHE A 508 -45.36 -21.68 14.56
C PHE A 508 -46.54 -20.85 13.98
N ASP A 509 -47.20 -20.02 14.79
CA ASP A 509 -48.29 -19.18 14.34
C ASP A 509 -47.87 -18.15 13.28
N ALA A 510 -46.65 -17.62 13.35
CA ALA A 510 -46.11 -16.67 12.37
C ALA A 510 -45.67 -17.35 11.05
N ILE A 511 -45.44 -18.66 11.05
CA ILE A 511 -45.06 -19.44 9.85
C ILE A 511 -46.35 -19.93 9.12
N VAL A 512 -47.40 -20.24 9.85
CA VAL A 512 -48.67 -20.75 9.31
C VAL A 512 -49.59 -19.64 8.79
N SER A 513 -49.31 -18.36 9.20
CA SER A 513 -50.09 -17.21 8.77
C SER A 513 -49.51 -16.45 7.56
N ARG A 514 -48.54 -16.99 6.90
CA ARG A 514 -47.98 -16.55 5.61
C ARG A 514 -48.27 -17.61 4.54
#